data_150628df8ebb22377a6a1aa690523d88
#
_entry.id   150628df8ebb22377a6a1aa690523d88
#
_cell.length_a   1.000
_cell.length_b   1.000
_cell.length_c   1.000
_cell.angle_alpha   90.00
_cell.angle_beta   90.00
_cell.angle_gamma   90.00
#
_symmetry.space_group_name_H-M   'P 1'
#
loop_
_entity.id
_entity.type
_entity.pdbx_description
1 polymer ?
#
loop_
_entity_poly.entity_id
_entity_poly.type
_entity_poly.pdbx_seq_one_letter_code
_entity_poly.pdbx_strand_id
1 'polypeptide(L)'
;MAERLIVQELDVEKFCKVNNCKPVTNPVTFIKGGKPTPDGLLSEQIFGITHAERYGIYAYIDLNGWFLQPLAYKRLCRLNAKAKAVIYGTQTFSIKSGELVEDPDGDTGIRWLKTNFDKIKWSTSESDIAKTSMQYIKDLEKKNTLWIKKFPIIPPGYRDVTVTSKGVSIGELNQLYQRLLMHTNALKQAQDYGLSMMTNAEGLIQEQMASIFNWFGNGTTIGRDTTSNNLPGKTGIIRRSVLAKTTDYSCRSVITAPNNKVEDLDDIMVDMDHAAIPLAIAITCFKPFILFWLRRFFENQFAGKAFFNVDLYDDSFKVHQKRLTVPIKDYQAVFSDAELEKQIDRFAKGRYNRLIPIQVPIVDGAEKKYKELKGRKPCLYFTGYKIKGSELAEARANNFEFNELIRRPLTWCDLFYMAAVDMTSDKSVLITRFPMDSYFNQFPQLINVITTSETVSMVVEGKFYKWYPKFDHKDIGKNTSAMFVDTISINNATIGTAGGDYDGDTVTCKPIFSIEANAEVRKQLNNIGNYNGLNGINAKKVNKEGILCLYSLTNCPDKDTWNKKFNKMEF
;
A
#
# COMPACT_ATOMS: atom_id res chain seq x y z
N MET A 1 32.82 12.80 -27.48
CA MET A 1 33.14 12.45 -26.08
C MET A 1 31.82 12.42 -25.33
N ALA A 2 31.39 11.26 -24.88
CA ALA A 2 30.18 11.19 -24.06
C ALA A 2 30.48 11.88 -22.72
N GLU A 3 29.73 12.93 -22.39
CA GLU A 3 29.77 13.54 -21.07
C GLU A 3 29.44 12.46 -20.05
N ARG A 4 30.41 12.09 -19.23
CA ARG A 4 30.16 11.20 -18.09
C ARG A 4 29.28 11.95 -17.11
N LEU A 5 28.09 11.43 -16.86
CA LEU A 5 27.24 11.87 -15.76
C LEU A 5 28.03 11.79 -14.46
N ILE A 6 28.49 12.94 -13.96
CA ILE A 6 29.17 13.04 -12.68
C ILE A 6 28.07 13.08 -11.63
N VAL A 7 27.87 11.96 -10.95
CA VAL A 7 27.00 11.94 -9.77
C VAL A 7 27.66 12.79 -8.70
N GLN A 8 27.04 13.89 -8.32
CA GLN A 8 27.53 14.74 -7.24
C GLN A 8 27.37 13.97 -5.92
N GLU A 9 28.42 13.97 -5.11
CA GLU A 9 28.36 13.44 -3.75
C GLU A 9 27.39 14.27 -2.91
N LEU A 10 26.61 13.57 -2.08
CA LEU A 10 25.63 14.21 -1.21
C LEU A 10 26.34 14.96 -0.08
N ASP A 11 26.17 16.27 -0.04
CA ASP A 11 26.47 17.07 1.15
C ASP A 11 25.36 16.82 2.19
N VAL A 12 25.65 15.94 3.15
CA VAL A 12 24.69 15.47 4.15
C VAL A 12 24.21 16.62 5.05
N GLU A 13 25.08 17.57 5.40
CA GLU A 13 24.70 18.70 6.25
C GLU A 13 23.72 19.63 5.53
N LYS A 14 24.03 19.98 4.29
CA LYS A 14 23.14 20.78 3.44
C LYS A 14 21.83 20.06 3.17
N PHE A 15 21.88 18.77 2.86
CA PHE A 15 20.69 17.95 2.64
C PHE A 15 19.78 17.93 3.87
N CYS A 16 20.30 17.67 5.06
CA CYS A 16 19.54 17.65 6.30
C CYS A 16 18.92 19.01 6.62
N LYS A 17 19.63 20.11 6.31
CA LYS A 17 19.14 21.46 6.52
C LYS A 17 17.99 21.81 5.56
N VAL A 18 18.15 21.52 4.27
CA VAL A 18 17.14 21.83 3.24
C VAL A 18 15.86 21.02 3.48
N ASN A 19 15.97 19.76 3.89
CA ASN A 19 14.81 18.89 4.11
C ASN A 19 14.28 18.91 5.55
N ASN A 20 14.74 19.82 6.41
CA ASN A 20 14.35 19.91 7.82
C ASN A 20 14.37 18.55 8.54
N CYS A 21 15.40 17.75 8.27
CA CYS A 21 15.53 16.43 8.84
C CYS A 21 15.61 16.46 10.35
N LYS A 22 14.86 15.58 11.02
CA LYS A 22 14.88 15.41 12.48
C LYS A 22 15.87 14.31 12.87
N PRO A 23 16.48 14.38 14.06
CA PRO A 23 17.34 13.31 14.56
C PRO A 23 16.51 12.09 14.98
N VAL A 24 17.02 10.90 14.69
CA VAL A 24 16.56 9.63 15.28
C VAL A 24 17.55 9.24 16.35
N THR A 25 17.08 8.98 17.57
CA THR A 25 17.95 8.73 18.74
C THR A 25 17.69 7.39 19.40
N ASN A 26 16.49 6.83 19.25
CA ASN A 26 16.10 5.61 19.94
C ASN A 26 16.30 4.38 19.05
N PRO A 27 17.14 3.41 19.48
CA PRO A 27 17.34 2.16 18.75
C PRO A 27 16.16 1.19 18.83
N VAL A 28 15.27 1.35 19.82
CA VAL A 28 14.08 0.51 19.95
C VAL A 28 13.07 0.90 18.88
N THR A 29 12.60 -0.06 18.09
CA THR A 29 11.70 0.22 16.97
C THR A 29 10.24 0.28 17.37
N PHE A 30 9.82 -0.59 18.29
CA PHE A 30 8.44 -0.68 18.75
C PHE A 30 8.37 -0.75 20.29
N ILE A 31 7.40 -0.05 20.86
CA ILE A 31 7.05 -0.18 22.29
C ILE A 31 6.03 -1.30 22.49
N LYS A 32 5.80 -1.67 23.77
CA LYS A 32 4.79 -2.65 24.16
C LYS A 32 3.43 -2.26 23.55
N GLY A 33 2.81 -3.19 22.83
CA GLY A 33 1.58 -2.94 22.08
C GLY A 33 1.77 -2.67 20.57
N GLY A 34 3.00 -2.80 20.05
CA GLY A 34 3.29 -2.75 18.61
C GLY A 34 3.27 -1.35 17.98
N LYS A 35 3.19 -0.29 18.79
CA LYS A 35 3.29 1.09 18.28
C LYS A 35 4.75 1.47 18.03
N PRO A 36 5.04 2.26 16.96
CA PRO A 36 6.38 2.79 16.73
C PRO A 36 6.86 3.61 17.92
N THR A 37 8.13 3.46 18.28
CA THR A 37 8.74 4.21 19.38
C THR A 37 8.85 5.69 19.00
N PRO A 38 8.49 6.64 19.89
CA PRO A 38 8.86 8.04 19.72
C PRO A 38 10.37 8.16 19.49
N ASP A 39 10.80 9.08 18.64
CA ASP A 39 12.22 9.30 18.26
C ASP A 39 12.96 8.07 17.69
N GLY A 40 12.22 7.00 17.35
CA GLY A 40 12.75 5.77 16.75
C GLY A 40 12.72 5.76 15.22
N LEU A 41 13.26 4.70 14.64
CA LEU A 41 13.40 4.51 13.18
C LEU A 41 12.08 4.52 12.42
N LEU A 42 10.95 4.23 13.06
CA LEU A 42 9.62 4.20 12.46
C LEU A 42 8.66 5.23 13.07
N SER A 43 9.17 6.18 13.86
CA SER A 43 8.41 7.19 14.58
C SER A 43 7.44 7.95 13.68
N GLU A 44 6.20 8.08 14.14
CA GLU A 44 5.18 8.90 13.48
C GLU A 44 5.47 10.40 13.66
N GLN A 45 6.12 10.79 14.75
CA GLN A 45 6.49 12.19 15.04
C GLN A 45 7.61 12.71 14.13
N ILE A 46 8.49 11.79 13.67
CA ILE A 46 9.61 12.12 12.77
C ILE A 46 9.18 12.01 11.31
N PHE A 47 8.52 10.91 10.94
CA PHE A 47 8.26 10.53 9.54
C PHE A 47 6.81 10.71 9.10
N GLY A 48 5.94 11.27 9.97
CA GLY A 48 4.52 11.45 9.68
C GLY A 48 3.70 10.15 9.67
N ILE A 49 2.42 10.30 9.37
CA ILE A 49 1.42 9.21 9.41
C ILE A 49 0.93 8.88 8.00
N THR A 50 0.82 9.90 7.15
CA THR A 50 0.29 9.75 5.79
C THR A 50 1.26 8.99 4.88
N HIS A 51 0.73 8.38 3.84
CA HIS A 51 1.54 7.66 2.85
C HIS A 51 2.60 8.58 2.22
N ALA A 52 2.23 9.81 1.85
CA ALA A 52 3.16 10.76 1.25
C ALA A 52 4.32 11.13 2.19
N GLU A 53 4.03 11.38 3.46
CA GLU A 53 5.04 11.66 4.49
C GLU A 53 5.98 10.47 4.70
N ARG A 54 5.42 9.25 4.80
CA ARG A 54 6.20 8.02 5.00
C ARG A 54 7.14 7.68 3.85
N TYR A 55 6.92 8.22 2.66
CA TYR A 55 7.80 8.10 1.50
C TYR A 55 8.63 9.37 1.21
N GLY A 56 8.28 10.51 1.78
CA GLY A 56 8.92 11.80 1.48
C GLY A 56 9.83 12.33 2.58
N ILE A 57 9.61 11.98 3.85
CA ILE A 57 10.35 12.57 4.97
C ILE A 57 11.61 11.77 5.30
N TYR A 58 12.76 12.44 5.23
CA TYR A 58 14.07 11.94 5.62
C TYR A 58 14.40 12.33 7.07
N ALA A 59 15.29 11.59 7.67
CA ALA A 59 15.83 11.86 9.00
C ALA A 59 17.35 11.64 9.03
N TYR A 60 18.00 11.82 10.17
CA TYR A 60 19.41 11.52 10.30
C TYR A 60 19.74 10.91 11.67
N ILE A 61 20.88 10.22 11.73
CA ILE A 61 21.53 9.79 12.97
C ILE A 61 22.68 10.74 13.22
N ASP A 62 22.77 11.32 14.41
CA ASP A 62 23.94 12.05 14.86
C ASP A 62 25.02 11.05 15.25
N LEU A 63 26.16 11.12 14.59
CA LEU A 63 27.26 10.18 14.81
C LEU A 63 28.08 10.50 16.06
N ASN A 64 27.84 11.62 16.70
CA ASN A 64 28.61 12.13 17.87
C ASN A 64 30.12 12.27 17.61
N GLY A 65 30.53 12.40 16.36
CA GLY A 65 31.94 12.53 15.94
C GLY A 65 32.05 12.75 14.44
N TRP A 66 33.31 12.84 13.98
CA TRP A 66 33.62 12.94 12.56
C TRP A 66 34.01 11.58 12.01
N PHE A 67 33.39 11.17 10.91
CA PHE A 67 33.62 9.89 10.26
C PHE A 67 33.86 10.08 8.77
N LEU A 68 34.59 9.18 8.15
CA LEU A 68 34.75 9.18 6.70
C LEU A 68 33.47 8.78 6.01
N GLN A 69 33.17 9.44 4.90
CA GLN A 69 32.10 8.95 4.03
C GLN A 69 32.33 7.46 3.68
N PRO A 70 31.26 6.63 3.64
CA PRO A 70 31.39 5.17 3.46
C PRO A 70 32.19 4.75 2.22
N LEU A 71 32.00 5.43 1.09
CA LEU A 71 32.74 5.12 -0.14
C LEU A 71 34.21 5.57 -0.05
N ALA A 72 34.46 6.72 0.55
CA ALA A 72 35.83 7.20 0.79
C ALA A 72 36.58 6.24 1.72
N TYR A 73 35.97 5.82 2.83
CA TYR A 73 36.50 4.80 3.73
C TYR A 73 36.88 3.51 2.98
N LYS A 74 35.96 2.99 2.16
CA LYS A 74 36.17 1.76 1.39
C LYS A 74 37.33 1.89 0.39
N ARG A 75 37.46 3.03 -0.29
CA ARG A 75 38.58 3.31 -1.21
C ARG A 75 39.88 3.49 -0.46
N LEU A 76 39.87 4.19 0.67
CA LEU A 76 41.03 4.40 1.50
C LEU A 76 41.63 3.09 2.02
N CYS A 77 40.78 2.18 2.54
CA CYS A 77 41.19 0.85 2.99
C CYS A 77 41.73 -0.05 1.86
N ARG A 78 41.36 0.20 0.61
CA ARG A 78 41.92 -0.49 -0.56
C ARG A 78 43.28 0.09 -0.98
N LEU A 79 43.45 1.39 -0.83
CA LEU A 79 44.71 2.05 -1.13
C LEU A 79 45.79 1.72 -0.10
N ASN A 80 45.40 1.66 1.17
CA ASN A 80 46.32 1.38 2.26
C ASN A 80 45.66 0.48 3.32
N ALA A 81 46.14 -0.77 3.43
CA ALA A 81 45.59 -1.74 4.38
C ALA A 81 45.70 -1.28 5.85
N LYS A 82 46.75 -0.49 6.19
CA LYS A 82 46.98 0.04 7.54
C LYS A 82 45.87 1.04 7.95
N ALA A 83 45.19 1.68 6.99
CA ALA A 83 44.10 2.60 7.28
C ALA A 83 42.97 1.96 8.14
N LYS A 84 42.68 0.68 7.90
CA LYS A 84 41.70 -0.06 8.70
C LYS A 84 42.17 -0.24 10.14
N ALA A 85 43.45 -0.61 10.36
CA ALA A 85 44.01 -0.82 11.68
C ALA A 85 44.05 0.48 12.50
N VAL A 86 44.35 1.62 11.86
CA VAL A 86 44.26 2.95 12.49
C VAL A 86 42.83 3.28 12.93
N ILE A 87 41.87 3.11 12.04
CA ILE A 87 40.47 3.47 12.32
C ILE A 87 39.89 2.65 13.48
N TYR A 88 40.21 1.37 13.55
CA TYR A 88 39.74 0.47 14.62
C TYR A 88 40.57 0.55 15.91
N GLY A 89 41.72 1.23 15.86
CA GLY A 89 42.60 1.30 17.01
C GLY A 89 43.25 -0.05 17.39
N THR A 90 43.38 -0.95 16.43
CA THR A 90 43.99 -2.27 16.67
C THR A 90 45.50 -2.22 16.76
N GLN A 91 46.12 -1.19 16.17
CA GLN A 91 47.51 -0.92 16.19
C GLN A 91 47.75 0.58 16.27
N THR A 92 48.87 0.99 16.85
CA THR A 92 49.34 2.38 16.94
C THR A 92 50.34 2.70 15.84
N PHE A 93 50.34 3.94 15.36
CA PHE A 93 51.14 4.35 14.22
C PHE A 93 51.79 5.72 14.45
N SER A 94 52.98 5.89 13.86
CA SER A 94 53.60 7.19 13.65
C SER A 94 53.71 7.49 12.15
N ILE A 95 53.88 8.78 11.80
CA ILE A 95 54.04 9.21 10.40
C ILE A 95 55.52 9.51 10.17
N LYS A 96 56.20 8.68 9.36
CA LYS A 96 57.57 8.88 8.96
C LYS A 96 57.66 9.07 7.44
N SER A 97 58.15 10.22 6.99
CA SER A 97 58.26 10.57 5.56
C SER A 97 56.90 10.50 4.78
N GLY A 98 55.79 10.67 5.50
CA GLY A 98 54.42 10.57 4.94
C GLY A 98 53.87 9.14 4.93
N GLU A 99 54.58 8.14 5.39
CA GLU A 99 54.08 6.77 5.46
C GLU A 99 53.66 6.40 6.89
N LEU A 100 52.63 5.57 7.00
CA LEU A 100 52.19 4.98 8.26
C LEU A 100 53.17 3.87 8.67
N VAL A 101 53.87 4.07 9.77
CA VAL A 101 54.78 3.09 10.35
C VAL A 101 54.22 2.63 11.69
N GLU A 102 54.17 1.33 11.91
CA GLU A 102 53.78 0.78 13.20
C GLU A 102 54.74 1.22 14.29
N ASP A 103 54.23 1.78 15.35
CA ASP A 103 55.01 2.36 16.44
C ASP A 103 54.24 2.14 17.76
N PRO A 104 54.80 1.39 18.73
CA PRO A 104 54.14 1.15 20.00
C PRO A 104 53.82 2.43 20.80
N ASP A 105 54.68 3.47 20.63
CA ASP A 105 54.48 4.78 21.27
C ASP A 105 53.68 5.77 20.40
N GLY A 106 53.17 5.30 19.27
CA GLY A 106 52.37 6.08 18.34
C GLY A 106 50.90 6.24 18.77
N ASP A 107 50.16 6.94 17.94
CA ASP A 107 48.73 7.18 18.14
C ASP A 107 47.85 6.36 17.17
N THR A 108 46.56 6.34 17.47
CA THR A 108 45.57 5.60 16.66
C THR A 108 44.17 6.22 16.76
N GLY A 109 43.24 5.69 16.01
CA GLY A 109 41.83 6.10 16.00
C GLY A 109 41.47 7.12 14.92
N ILE A 110 40.16 7.25 14.66
CA ILE A 110 39.65 8.09 13.57
C ILE A 110 39.88 9.59 13.82
N ARG A 111 39.96 10.01 15.09
CA ARG A 111 40.23 11.41 15.45
C ARG A 111 41.67 11.79 15.12
N TRP A 112 42.66 10.92 15.49
CA TRP A 112 44.06 11.10 15.13
C TRP A 112 44.23 11.06 13.60
N LEU A 113 43.55 10.13 12.93
CA LEU A 113 43.54 10.04 11.48
C LEU A 113 43.06 11.34 10.82
N LYS A 114 41.95 11.92 11.31
CA LYS A 114 41.43 13.19 10.78
C LYS A 114 42.41 14.33 10.93
N THR A 115 43.05 14.45 12.08
CA THR A 115 44.02 15.52 12.36
C THR A 115 45.28 15.43 11.49
N ASN A 116 45.65 14.21 11.12
CA ASN A 116 46.88 13.94 10.37
C ASN A 116 46.64 13.50 8.92
N PHE A 117 45.40 13.59 8.41
CA PHE A 117 45.00 13.03 7.13
C PHE A 117 45.85 13.53 5.96
N ASP A 118 46.16 14.82 5.93
CA ASP A 118 46.93 15.51 4.88
C ASP A 118 48.41 15.18 4.89
N LYS A 119 48.93 14.70 6.03
CA LYS A 119 50.34 14.34 6.20
C LYS A 119 50.67 12.94 5.67
N ILE A 120 49.62 12.15 5.34
CA ILE A 120 49.76 10.74 4.98
C ILE A 120 49.74 10.57 3.46
N LYS A 121 50.72 9.89 2.91
CA LYS A 121 50.72 9.44 1.51
C LYS A 121 49.97 8.13 1.43
N TRP A 122 48.71 8.20 1.00
CA TRP A 122 47.78 7.05 1.01
C TRP A 122 48.08 5.98 -0.03
N SER A 123 48.75 6.32 -1.13
CA SER A 123 49.15 5.36 -2.15
C SER A 123 50.43 5.80 -2.85
N THR A 124 51.30 4.84 -3.11
CA THR A 124 52.47 4.96 -3.98
C THR A 124 52.23 4.27 -5.33
N SER A 125 51.10 3.61 -5.51
CA SER A 125 50.75 2.88 -6.74
C SER A 125 50.37 3.84 -7.88
N GLU A 126 50.92 3.60 -9.05
CA GLU A 126 50.58 4.36 -10.29
C GLU A 126 49.44 3.78 -11.08
N SER A 127 48.74 2.74 -10.56
CA SER A 127 47.59 2.14 -11.25
C SER A 127 46.46 3.14 -11.43
N ASP A 128 45.69 3.04 -12.52
CA ASP A 128 44.56 3.91 -12.80
C ASP A 128 43.49 3.85 -11.72
N ILE A 129 43.31 2.69 -11.09
CA ILE A 129 42.38 2.49 -9.98
C ILE A 129 42.83 3.30 -8.75
N ALA A 130 44.13 3.28 -8.44
CA ALA A 130 44.67 4.04 -7.32
C ALA A 130 44.57 5.56 -7.60
N LYS A 131 44.96 6.00 -8.80
CA LYS A 131 44.86 7.41 -9.22
C LYS A 131 43.40 7.91 -9.14
N THR A 132 42.45 7.14 -9.67
CA THR A 132 41.03 7.48 -9.62
C THR A 132 40.50 7.54 -8.19
N SER A 133 40.92 6.62 -7.32
CA SER A 133 40.52 6.59 -5.91
C SER A 133 41.09 7.78 -5.14
N MET A 134 42.35 8.14 -5.37
CA MET A 134 42.99 9.30 -4.77
C MET A 134 42.36 10.62 -5.25
N GLN A 135 42.08 10.73 -6.56
CA GLN A 135 41.38 11.90 -7.09
C GLN A 135 40.01 12.10 -6.46
N TYR A 136 39.25 11.02 -6.31
CA TYR A 136 37.96 11.05 -5.64
C TYR A 136 38.04 11.54 -4.19
N ILE A 137 39.01 11.04 -3.41
CA ILE A 137 39.19 11.46 -2.01
C ILE A 137 39.58 12.95 -1.93
N LYS A 138 40.51 13.41 -2.80
CA LYS A 138 40.89 14.81 -2.89
C LYS A 138 39.72 15.74 -3.30
N ASP A 139 38.84 15.27 -4.19
CA ASP A 139 37.67 16.04 -4.61
C ASP A 139 36.66 16.20 -3.47
N LEU A 140 36.44 15.17 -2.65
CA LEU A 140 35.63 15.26 -1.43
C LEU A 140 36.22 16.20 -0.39
N GLU A 141 37.55 16.17 -0.23
CA GLU A 141 38.25 17.04 0.70
C GLU A 141 38.12 18.51 0.28
N LYS A 142 38.36 18.84 -1.00
CA LYS A 142 38.14 20.18 -1.55
C LYS A 142 36.71 20.69 -1.37
N LYS A 143 35.73 19.79 -1.40
CA LYS A 143 34.30 20.10 -1.19
C LYS A 143 33.89 20.12 0.28
N ASN A 144 34.80 19.84 1.21
CA ASN A 144 34.52 19.65 2.65
C ASN A 144 33.44 18.59 2.93
N THR A 145 33.33 17.56 2.10
CA THR A 145 32.35 16.48 2.24
C THR A 145 32.94 15.12 2.56
N LEU A 146 34.28 15.05 2.71
CA LEU A 146 35.00 13.82 3.08
C LEU A 146 34.61 13.31 4.46
N TRP A 147 34.45 14.23 5.41
CA TRP A 147 34.11 13.94 6.79
C TRP A 147 32.67 14.34 7.10
N ILE A 148 31.91 13.42 7.69
CA ILE A 148 30.50 13.63 8.03
C ILE A 148 30.26 13.45 9.52
N LYS A 149 29.32 14.21 10.07
CA LYS A 149 28.82 14.09 11.45
C LYS A 149 27.44 13.47 11.52
N LYS A 150 26.69 13.52 10.44
CA LYS A 150 25.32 13.02 10.34
C LYS A 150 25.24 11.92 9.29
N PHE A 151 24.45 10.91 9.57
CA PHE A 151 24.18 9.84 8.62
C PHE A 151 22.70 9.86 8.23
N PRO A 152 22.36 10.01 6.93
CA PRO A 152 20.97 10.13 6.49
C PRO A 152 20.23 8.81 6.62
N ILE A 153 18.95 8.90 7.00
CA ILE A 153 18.02 7.79 7.06
C ILE A 153 16.97 8.01 5.98
N ILE A 154 16.81 7.01 5.11
CA ILE A 154 15.75 7.05 4.09
C ILE A 154 14.37 6.89 4.71
N PRO A 155 13.30 7.39 4.06
CA PRO A 155 11.94 7.31 4.56
C PRO A 155 11.51 5.87 4.86
N PRO A 156 10.62 5.65 5.87
CA PRO A 156 10.15 4.32 6.27
C PRO A 156 9.46 3.54 5.16
N GLY A 157 8.81 4.23 4.20
CA GLY A 157 8.14 3.59 3.08
C GLY A 157 9.06 2.75 2.18
N TYR A 158 10.38 3.00 2.23
CA TYR A 158 11.39 2.22 1.50
C TYR A 158 12.07 1.14 2.37
N ARG A 159 11.66 1.01 3.63
CA ARG A 159 12.28 0.11 4.60
C ARG A 159 11.28 -0.94 5.05
N ASP A 160 11.53 -2.21 4.74
CA ASP A 160 10.58 -3.30 4.96
C ASP A 160 10.26 -3.50 6.45
N VAL A 161 8.97 -3.64 6.72
CA VAL A 161 8.41 -4.07 8.00
C VAL A 161 7.38 -5.14 7.68
N THR A 162 7.53 -6.32 8.27
CA THR A 162 6.61 -7.44 8.06
C THR A 162 5.84 -7.70 9.33
N VAL A 163 4.51 -7.62 9.24
CA VAL A 163 3.61 -7.99 10.33
C VAL A 163 3.22 -9.44 10.18
N THR A 164 3.52 -10.26 11.17
CA THR A 164 3.18 -11.69 11.22
C THR A 164 2.27 -11.96 12.41
N SER A 165 1.67 -13.15 12.45
CA SER A 165 0.89 -13.60 13.61
C SER A 165 1.71 -13.70 14.91
N LYS A 166 3.03 -13.78 14.81
CA LYS A 166 3.98 -13.85 15.94
C LYS A 166 4.53 -12.48 16.35
N GLY A 167 4.17 -11.40 15.63
CA GLY A 167 4.65 -10.04 15.92
C GLY A 167 5.14 -9.30 14.67
N VAL A 168 5.80 -8.17 14.93
CA VAL A 168 6.35 -7.30 13.87
C VAL A 168 7.84 -7.59 13.70
N SER A 169 8.24 -7.92 12.49
CA SER A 169 9.63 -8.11 12.08
C SER A 169 10.09 -6.92 11.24
N ILE A 170 11.29 -6.42 11.54
CA ILE A 170 11.93 -5.34 10.78
C ILE A 170 12.90 -5.91 9.76
N GLY A 171 12.89 -5.36 8.53
CA GLY A 171 13.80 -5.75 7.46
C GLY A 171 15.27 -5.43 7.77
N GLU A 172 16.18 -6.03 7.00
CA GLU A 172 17.62 -5.94 7.19
C GLU A 172 18.15 -4.49 7.29
N LEU A 173 17.68 -3.60 6.42
CA LEU A 173 18.09 -2.19 6.44
C LEU A 173 17.73 -1.50 7.76
N ASN A 174 16.54 -1.78 8.32
CA ASN A 174 16.17 -1.26 9.63
C ASN A 174 17.08 -1.80 10.74
N GLN A 175 17.49 -3.08 10.66
CA GLN A 175 18.43 -3.66 11.61
C GLN A 175 19.82 -3.02 11.51
N LEU A 176 20.28 -2.69 10.30
CA LEU A 176 21.53 -1.99 10.09
C LEU A 176 21.51 -0.57 10.69
N TYR A 177 20.44 0.20 10.48
CA TYR A 177 20.26 1.50 11.13
C TYR A 177 20.16 1.38 12.66
N GLN A 178 19.46 0.35 13.15
CA GLN A 178 19.35 0.09 14.58
C GLN A 178 20.72 -0.16 15.23
N ARG A 179 21.58 -0.98 14.59
CA ARG A 179 22.95 -1.22 15.07
C ARG A 179 23.77 0.07 15.05
N LEU A 180 23.64 0.90 14.01
CA LEU A 180 24.32 2.19 13.97
C LEU A 180 23.91 3.08 15.14
N LEU A 181 22.62 3.15 15.47
CA LEU A 181 22.13 3.88 16.65
C LEU A 181 22.65 3.31 17.97
N MET A 182 22.75 1.98 18.09
CA MET A 182 23.34 1.34 19.27
C MET A 182 24.82 1.74 19.44
N HIS A 183 25.60 1.72 18.35
CA HIS A 183 27.01 2.09 18.40
C HIS A 183 27.21 3.59 18.67
N THR A 184 26.36 4.47 18.12
CA THR A 184 26.44 5.92 18.43
C THR A 184 26.06 6.22 19.88
N ASN A 185 25.09 5.50 20.44
CA ASN A 185 24.74 5.60 21.85
C ASN A 185 25.87 5.05 22.77
N ALA A 186 26.48 3.93 22.36
CA ALA A 186 27.64 3.38 23.05
C ALA A 186 28.85 4.35 23.03
N LEU A 187 29.10 5.05 21.93
CA LEU A 187 30.13 6.09 21.85
C LEU A 187 29.87 7.24 22.83
N LYS A 188 28.62 7.67 23.00
CA LYS A 188 28.28 8.67 24.02
C LYS A 188 28.69 8.21 25.44
N GLN A 189 28.34 6.97 25.78
CA GLN A 189 28.69 6.39 27.07
C GLN A 189 30.18 6.17 27.22
N ALA A 190 30.86 5.77 26.12
CA ALA A 190 32.31 5.53 26.15
C ALA A 190 33.14 6.79 26.38
N GLN A 191 32.59 7.98 26.17
CA GLN A 191 33.24 9.26 26.47
C GLN A 191 33.60 9.38 27.95
N ASP A 192 32.89 8.69 28.81
CA ASP A 192 33.08 8.70 30.25
C ASP A 192 34.11 7.63 30.71
N TYR A 193 34.48 6.66 29.83
CA TYR A 193 35.27 5.47 30.21
C TYR A 193 36.69 5.37 29.65
N GLY A 194 37.09 6.31 28.78
CA GLY A 194 38.48 6.40 28.28
C GLY A 194 38.70 6.13 26.80
N LEU A 195 39.90 6.50 26.31
CA LEU A 195 40.25 6.59 24.88
C LEU A 195 40.15 5.27 24.11
N SER A 196 40.55 4.14 24.70
CA SER A 196 40.52 2.85 23.98
C SER A 196 39.13 2.35 23.69
N MET A 197 38.19 2.53 24.62
CA MET A 197 36.78 2.20 24.41
C MET A 197 36.14 3.10 23.38
N MET A 198 36.47 4.38 23.37
CA MET A 198 36.01 5.35 22.35
C MET A 198 36.46 4.96 20.96
N THR A 199 37.75 4.61 20.79
CA THR A 199 38.30 4.25 19.49
C THR A 199 37.67 2.99 18.91
N ASN A 200 37.42 2.00 19.73
CA ASN A 200 36.69 0.79 19.30
C ASN A 200 35.25 1.11 18.87
N ALA A 201 34.52 1.91 19.65
CA ALA A 201 33.16 2.34 19.31
C ALA A 201 33.13 3.15 18.01
N GLU A 202 34.12 4.03 17.78
CA GLU A 202 34.29 4.79 16.55
C GLU A 202 34.54 3.86 15.34
N GLY A 203 35.39 2.85 15.50
CA GLY A 203 35.63 1.82 14.47
C GLY A 203 34.37 1.08 14.08
N LEU A 204 33.55 0.67 15.06
CA LEU A 204 32.27 0.00 14.83
C LEU A 204 31.25 0.89 14.09
N ILE A 205 31.17 2.17 14.42
CA ILE A 205 30.35 3.15 13.71
C ILE A 205 30.76 3.25 12.25
N GLN A 206 32.08 3.39 11.99
CA GLN A 206 32.61 3.48 10.62
C GLN A 206 32.26 2.23 9.79
N GLU A 207 32.40 1.06 10.38
CA GLU A 207 32.06 -0.21 9.73
C GLU A 207 30.55 -0.34 9.47
N GLN A 208 29.75 0.05 10.44
CA GLN A 208 28.28 -0.03 10.30
C GLN A 208 27.77 0.90 9.20
N MET A 209 28.34 2.11 9.08
CA MET A 209 28.03 3.01 7.96
C MET A 209 28.44 2.40 6.61
N ALA A 210 29.60 1.75 6.55
CA ALA A 210 30.04 1.04 5.34
C ALA A 210 29.11 -0.15 5.01
N SER A 211 28.60 -0.86 6.01
CA SER A 211 27.64 -1.95 5.85
C SER A 211 26.31 -1.46 5.28
N ILE A 212 25.78 -0.34 5.78
CA ILE A 212 24.59 0.30 5.24
C ILE A 212 24.83 0.73 3.78
N PHE A 213 25.95 1.35 3.49
CA PHE A 213 26.31 1.74 2.13
C PHE A 213 26.43 0.53 1.19
N ASN A 214 27.02 -0.57 1.66
CA ASN A 214 27.13 -1.82 0.90
C ASN A 214 25.76 -2.46 0.64
N TRP A 215 24.81 -2.30 1.56
CA TRP A 215 23.44 -2.77 1.37
C TRP A 215 22.76 -2.08 0.17
N PHE A 216 23.04 -0.79 -0.06
CA PHE A 216 22.55 -0.06 -1.25
C PHE A 216 23.37 -0.35 -2.52
N GLY A 217 24.64 -0.64 -2.37
CA GLY A 217 25.56 -0.89 -3.48
C GLY A 217 25.43 -2.29 -4.05
N ASN A 218 25.81 -2.47 -5.32
CA ASN A 218 25.97 -3.79 -5.90
C ASN A 218 27.01 -4.57 -5.13
N GLY A 219 26.62 -5.68 -4.55
CA GLY A 219 27.47 -6.58 -3.80
C GLY A 219 28.55 -7.25 -4.64
N THR A 220 29.53 -6.49 -5.09
CA THR A 220 30.74 -7.02 -5.71
C THR A 220 31.80 -7.30 -4.65
N THR A 221 31.44 -7.78 -3.46
CA THR A 221 32.47 -8.38 -2.59
C THR A 221 31.87 -9.20 -1.44
N ILE A 222 32.20 -10.48 -1.45
CA ILE A 222 32.45 -11.33 -0.29
C ILE A 222 31.25 -11.64 0.60
N GLY A 223 30.54 -12.70 0.21
CA GLY A 223 29.53 -13.37 1.01
C GLY A 223 28.43 -13.93 0.13
N ARG A 224 28.28 -15.23 0.09
CA ARG A 224 27.42 -15.98 -0.84
C ARG A 224 25.91 -15.75 -0.69
N ASP A 225 25.47 -14.86 0.21
CA ASP A 225 24.04 -14.69 0.52
C ASP A 225 23.52 -13.26 0.39
N THR A 226 24.26 -12.36 -0.22
CA THR A 226 23.71 -11.06 -0.56
C THR A 226 22.94 -11.18 -1.86
N THR A 227 21.65 -11.18 -1.77
CA THR A 227 20.74 -10.82 -2.85
C THR A 227 21.05 -9.38 -3.27
N SER A 228 22.08 -9.24 -4.05
CA SER A 228 22.88 -8.04 -4.32
C SER A 228 22.23 -7.03 -5.26
N ASN A 229 20.91 -6.92 -5.24
CA ASN A 229 20.14 -6.06 -6.13
C ASN A 229 19.17 -5.15 -5.38
N ASN A 230 19.59 -4.65 -4.21
CA ASN A 230 18.73 -3.79 -3.38
C ASN A 230 18.40 -2.44 -4.02
N LEU A 231 19.18 -1.96 -4.98
CA LEU A 231 18.84 -0.80 -5.81
C LEU A 231 18.34 -1.20 -7.20
N PRO A 232 19.14 -1.89 -8.07
CA PRO A 232 18.81 -2.07 -9.48
C PRO A 232 18.04 -3.36 -9.81
N GLY A 233 18.00 -4.36 -8.94
CA GLY A 233 17.38 -5.66 -9.23
C GLY A 233 15.85 -5.63 -9.31
N LYS A 234 15.22 -6.74 -9.71
CA LYS A 234 13.75 -6.89 -9.76
C LYS A 234 13.08 -6.57 -8.41
N THR A 235 13.75 -6.89 -7.32
CA THR A 235 13.33 -6.62 -5.94
C THR A 235 13.95 -5.35 -5.36
N GLY A 236 14.82 -4.67 -6.10
CA GLY A 236 15.52 -3.45 -5.67
C GLY A 236 14.59 -2.26 -5.49
N ILE A 237 15.00 -1.32 -4.63
CA ILE A 237 14.22 -0.13 -4.29
C ILE A 237 13.82 0.67 -5.53
N ILE A 238 14.75 0.89 -6.47
CA ILE A 238 14.47 1.68 -7.67
C ILE A 238 13.38 1.01 -8.49
N ARG A 239 13.54 -0.28 -8.80
CA ARG A 239 12.57 -0.98 -9.65
C ARG A 239 11.26 -1.26 -8.92
N ARG A 240 11.30 -1.71 -7.66
CA ARG A 240 10.12 -2.08 -6.88
C ARG A 240 9.33 -0.87 -6.37
N SER A 241 10.03 0.15 -5.86
CA SER A 241 9.39 1.24 -5.11
C SER A 241 9.32 2.57 -5.86
N VAL A 242 10.12 2.74 -6.93
CA VAL A 242 10.12 3.96 -7.75
C VAL A 242 9.52 3.70 -9.12
N LEU A 243 10.11 2.79 -9.91
CA LEU A 243 9.65 2.53 -11.28
C LEU A 243 8.39 1.66 -11.33
N ALA A 244 8.27 0.67 -10.46
CA ALA A 244 7.13 -0.24 -10.38
C ALA A 244 6.17 0.12 -9.23
N LYS A 245 6.26 1.33 -8.68
CA LYS A 245 5.29 1.82 -7.71
C LYS A 245 3.93 1.91 -8.38
N THR A 246 2.93 1.31 -7.73
CA THR A 246 1.54 1.46 -8.16
C THR A 246 1.17 2.94 -8.12
N THR A 247 0.58 3.46 -9.19
CA THR A 247 0.06 4.83 -9.21
C THR A 247 -0.99 5.02 -8.13
N ASP A 248 -1.09 6.23 -7.58
CA ASP A 248 -2.09 6.53 -6.58
C ASP A 248 -3.49 6.27 -7.13
N TYR A 249 -4.39 5.84 -6.27
CA TYR A 249 -5.76 5.41 -6.64
C TYR A 249 -5.82 4.26 -7.65
N SER A 250 -4.78 3.48 -7.81
CA SER A 250 -4.79 2.27 -8.62
C SER A 250 -4.58 1.02 -7.77
N CYS A 251 -4.93 -0.12 -8.28
CA CYS A 251 -4.75 -1.39 -7.59
C CYS A 251 -4.20 -2.48 -8.51
N ARG A 252 -3.72 -3.54 -7.88
CA ARG A 252 -3.39 -4.80 -8.53
C ARG A 252 -4.18 -5.91 -7.85
N SER A 253 -4.88 -6.72 -8.64
CA SER A 253 -5.72 -7.81 -8.13
C SER A 253 -5.56 -9.06 -8.97
N VAL A 254 -5.79 -10.20 -8.34
CA VAL A 254 -5.97 -11.47 -9.05
C VAL A 254 -7.28 -11.43 -9.82
N ILE A 255 -7.33 -12.06 -10.98
CA ILE A 255 -8.56 -12.26 -11.76
C ILE A 255 -9.17 -13.63 -11.46
N THR A 256 -10.50 -13.66 -11.43
CA THR A 256 -11.28 -14.89 -11.29
C THR A 256 -12.38 -14.95 -12.33
N ALA A 257 -12.84 -16.15 -12.61
CA ALA A 257 -13.97 -16.37 -13.50
C ALA A 257 -15.21 -15.62 -12.98
N PRO A 258 -15.99 -14.97 -13.85
CA PRO A 258 -17.25 -14.34 -13.46
C PRO A 258 -18.25 -15.39 -12.95
N ASN A 259 -19.01 -15.01 -11.92
CA ASN A 259 -20.15 -15.82 -11.49
C ASN A 259 -21.34 -15.51 -12.39
N ASN A 260 -21.67 -16.41 -13.28
CA ASN A 260 -22.74 -16.25 -14.25
C ASN A 260 -24.05 -16.97 -13.82
N LYS A 261 -24.28 -17.12 -12.52
CA LYS A 261 -25.60 -17.55 -12.03
C LYS A 261 -26.57 -16.39 -12.21
N VAL A 262 -27.25 -16.39 -13.33
CA VAL A 262 -28.24 -15.36 -13.70
C VAL A 262 -29.59 -16.04 -13.87
N GLU A 263 -30.64 -15.38 -13.38
CA GLU A 263 -32.01 -15.77 -13.60
C GLU A 263 -32.56 -15.16 -14.92
N ASP A 264 -31.94 -14.05 -15.37
CA ASP A 264 -32.27 -13.32 -16.58
C ASP A 264 -31.01 -12.93 -17.34
N LEU A 265 -31.03 -12.93 -18.68
CA LEU A 265 -29.93 -12.52 -19.54
C LEU A 265 -29.52 -11.07 -19.30
N ASP A 266 -30.46 -10.21 -18.89
CA ASP A 266 -30.16 -8.84 -18.51
C ASP A 266 -29.44 -8.70 -17.16
N ASP A 267 -29.27 -9.78 -16.42
CA ASP A 267 -28.66 -9.80 -15.09
C ASP A 267 -27.18 -10.17 -15.09
N ILE A 268 -26.55 -10.21 -16.25
CA ILE A 268 -25.13 -10.49 -16.39
C ILE A 268 -24.32 -9.35 -15.75
N MET A 269 -23.60 -9.69 -14.66
CA MET A 269 -22.74 -8.72 -13.96
C MET A 269 -21.48 -8.38 -14.77
N VAL A 270 -20.97 -9.32 -15.54
CA VAL A 270 -19.73 -9.19 -16.32
C VAL A 270 -20.03 -9.41 -17.79
N ASP A 271 -20.51 -8.35 -18.43
CA ASP A 271 -20.70 -8.31 -19.88
C ASP A 271 -19.36 -7.98 -20.59
N MET A 272 -19.37 -7.95 -21.94
CA MET A 272 -18.16 -7.72 -22.74
C MET A 272 -17.48 -6.38 -22.47
N ASP A 273 -18.22 -5.37 -22.06
CA ASP A 273 -17.75 -4.01 -21.77
C ASP A 273 -17.74 -3.68 -20.27
N HIS A 274 -18.15 -4.62 -19.39
CA HIS A 274 -18.16 -4.45 -17.95
C HIS A 274 -17.19 -5.39 -17.25
N ALA A 275 -16.57 -4.88 -16.17
CA ALA A 275 -15.82 -5.67 -15.22
C ALA A 275 -16.48 -5.62 -13.84
N ALA A 276 -16.51 -6.75 -13.14
CA ALA A 276 -16.92 -6.77 -11.73
C ALA A 276 -15.72 -6.38 -10.87
N ILE A 277 -15.82 -5.21 -10.25
CA ILE A 277 -14.78 -4.65 -9.39
C ILE A 277 -15.19 -4.86 -7.93
N PRO A 278 -14.37 -5.52 -7.10
CA PRO A 278 -14.65 -5.71 -5.68
C PRO A 278 -14.81 -4.38 -4.94
N LEU A 279 -15.75 -4.30 -4.02
CA LEU A 279 -16.02 -3.09 -3.25
C LEU A 279 -14.76 -2.53 -2.58
N ALA A 280 -13.92 -3.39 -1.99
CA ALA A 280 -12.66 -2.97 -1.36
C ALA A 280 -11.71 -2.26 -2.34
N ILE A 281 -11.70 -2.67 -3.59
CA ILE A 281 -10.93 -2.05 -4.68
C ILE A 281 -11.61 -0.77 -5.15
N ALA A 282 -12.92 -0.80 -5.38
CA ALA A 282 -13.67 0.36 -5.86
C ALA A 282 -13.54 1.57 -4.92
N ILE A 283 -13.70 1.37 -3.60
CA ILE A 283 -13.55 2.46 -2.62
C ILE A 283 -12.12 2.99 -2.51
N THR A 284 -11.12 2.17 -2.79
CA THR A 284 -9.70 2.59 -2.80
C THR A 284 -9.38 3.37 -4.06
N CYS A 285 -9.79 2.87 -5.22
CA CYS A 285 -9.54 3.50 -6.50
C CYS A 285 -10.29 4.84 -6.66
N PHE A 286 -11.52 4.91 -6.18
CA PHE A 286 -12.36 6.11 -6.25
C PHE A 286 -12.46 6.86 -4.91
N LYS A 287 -11.48 6.73 -4.04
CA LYS A 287 -11.45 7.27 -2.68
C LYS A 287 -11.92 8.74 -2.57
N PRO A 288 -11.48 9.70 -3.42
CA PRO A 288 -11.93 11.09 -3.30
C PRO A 288 -13.45 11.26 -3.50
N PHE A 289 -14.03 10.50 -4.44
CA PHE A 289 -15.47 10.52 -4.72
C PHE A 289 -16.28 9.85 -3.60
N ILE A 290 -15.76 8.76 -3.06
CA ILE A 290 -16.37 8.06 -1.92
C ILE A 290 -16.39 8.97 -0.69
N LEU A 291 -15.28 9.65 -0.38
CA LEU A 291 -15.21 10.63 0.72
C LEU A 291 -16.23 11.77 0.54
N PHE A 292 -16.34 12.30 -0.67
CA PHE A 292 -17.32 13.33 -0.98
C PHE A 292 -18.76 12.84 -0.73
N TRP A 293 -19.09 11.62 -1.18
CA TRP A 293 -20.42 11.03 -0.97
C TRP A 293 -20.70 10.80 0.52
N LEU A 294 -19.76 10.26 1.27
CA LEU A 294 -19.89 10.00 2.70
C LEU A 294 -20.10 11.28 3.51
N ARG A 295 -19.35 12.36 3.20
CA ARG A 295 -19.56 13.67 3.83
C ARG A 295 -20.98 14.15 3.65
N ARG A 296 -21.47 14.12 2.42
CA ARG A 296 -22.85 14.54 2.12
C ARG A 296 -23.87 13.66 2.82
N PHE A 297 -23.63 12.35 2.89
CA PHE A 297 -24.49 11.44 3.61
C PHE A 297 -24.60 11.83 5.10
N PHE A 298 -23.49 11.99 5.80
CA PHE A 298 -23.50 12.36 7.21
C PHE A 298 -24.00 13.78 7.46
N GLU A 299 -23.72 14.71 6.57
CA GLU A 299 -24.28 16.05 6.60
C GLU A 299 -25.81 16.01 6.50
N ASN A 300 -26.36 15.30 5.54
CA ASN A 300 -27.82 15.14 5.38
C ASN A 300 -28.46 14.46 6.60
N GLN A 301 -27.75 13.51 7.22
CA GLN A 301 -28.28 12.81 8.40
C GLN A 301 -28.27 13.69 9.65
N PHE A 302 -27.25 14.49 9.91
CA PHE A 302 -26.99 15.12 11.19
C PHE A 302 -27.00 16.66 11.20
N ALA A 303 -26.84 17.34 10.06
CA ALA A 303 -26.76 18.80 10.04
C ALA A 303 -27.99 19.48 10.67
N GLY A 304 -27.74 20.43 11.55
CA GLY A 304 -28.79 21.18 12.24
C GLY A 304 -29.59 20.41 13.30
N LYS A 305 -29.19 19.18 13.63
CA LYS A 305 -29.89 18.35 14.62
C LYS A 305 -29.10 18.27 15.92
N ALA A 306 -29.72 18.63 17.03
CA ALA A 306 -29.18 18.43 18.38
C ALA A 306 -29.55 17.02 18.94
N PHE A 307 -30.62 16.42 18.40
CA PHE A 307 -31.15 15.11 18.81
C PHE A 307 -31.34 14.24 17.57
N PHE A 308 -31.20 12.94 17.76
CA PHE A 308 -31.37 11.98 16.67
C PHE A 308 -32.14 10.74 17.14
N ASN A 309 -32.99 10.21 16.26
CA ASN A 309 -33.71 8.97 16.51
C ASN A 309 -32.84 7.77 16.15
N VAL A 310 -32.53 6.96 17.13
CA VAL A 310 -31.70 5.76 16.97
C VAL A 310 -32.53 4.50 17.22
N ASP A 311 -32.11 3.41 16.60
CA ASP A 311 -32.50 2.08 17.04
C ASP A 311 -31.45 1.53 17.99
N LEU A 312 -31.91 0.89 19.05
CA LEU A 312 -31.05 0.20 20.01
C LEU A 312 -30.96 -1.27 19.64
N TYR A 313 -29.74 -1.78 19.61
CA TYR A 313 -29.45 -3.16 19.31
C TYR A 313 -28.78 -3.86 20.48
N ASP A 314 -29.08 -5.15 20.65
CA ASP A 314 -28.40 -6.02 21.60
C ASP A 314 -27.01 -6.46 21.09
N ASP A 315 -26.34 -7.31 21.85
CA ASP A 315 -25.02 -7.82 21.46
C ASP A 315 -25.04 -8.71 20.22
N SER A 316 -26.20 -9.27 19.87
CA SER A 316 -26.45 -10.04 18.64
C SER A 316 -26.87 -9.17 17.47
N PHE A 317 -26.87 -7.85 17.62
CA PHE A 317 -27.35 -6.87 16.63
C PHE A 317 -28.80 -7.06 16.20
N LYS A 318 -29.61 -7.72 17.04
CA LYS A 318 -31.06 -7.75 16.90
C LYS A 318 -31.66 -6.48 17.49
N VAL A 319 -32.70 -5.96 16.84
CA VAL A 319 -33.39 -4.75 17.30
C VAL A 319 -33.99 -5.00 18.69
N HIS A 320 -33.54 -4.22 19.69
CA HIS A 320 -34.08 -4.23 21.04
C HIS A 320 -35.20 -3.20 21.20
N GLN A 321 -34.94 -1.96 20.77
CA GLN A 321 -35.90 -0.86 20.81
C GLN A 321 -35.74 0.02 19.58
N LYS A 322 -36.85 0.41 18.98
CA LYS A 322 -36.90 1.34 17.82
C LYS A 322 -37.16 2.76 18.30
N ARG A 323 -36.53 3.73 17.62
CA ARG A 323 -36.85 5.16 17.73
C ARG A 323 -36.65 5.76 19.13
N LEU A 324 -35.53 5.50 19.79
CA LEU A 324 -35.14 6.28 20.96
C LEU A 324 -34.50 7.60 20.49
N THR A 325 -34.97 8.74 21.02
CA THR A 325 -34.38 10.06 20.74
C THR A 325 -33.24 10.33 21.70
N VAL A 326 -32.04 10.54 21.19
CA VAL A 326 -30.81 10.79 21.97
C VAL A 326 -30.11 12.08 21.55
N PRO A 327 -29.44 12.79 22.48
CA PRO A 327 -28.61 13.94 22.14
C PRO A 327 -27.33 13.46 21.45
N ILE A 328 -26.95 14.14 20.36
CA ILE A 328 -25.78 13.78 19.57
C ILE A 328 -24.62 14.76 19.79
N LYS A 329 -23.38 14.25 19.69
CA LYS A 329 -22.16 15.06 19.59
C LYS A 329 -22.07 15.72 18.22
N ASP A 330 -21.19 16.71 18.12
CA ASP A 330 -20.80 17.27 16.83
C ASP A 330 -20.32 16.13 15.90
N TYR A 331 -21.09 15.88 14.84
CA TYR A 331 -20.81 14.82 13.89
C TYR A 331 -19.56 15.10 13.05
N GLN A 332 -19.19 16.38 12.84
CA GLN A 332 -18.04 16.76 12.04
C GLN A 332 -16.71 16.32 12.68
N ALA A 333 -16.66 16.31 14.02
CA ALA A 333 -15.49 15.78 14.74
C ALA A 333 -15.39 14.25 14.63
N VAL A 334 -16.54 13.55 14.67
CA VAL A 334 -16.60 12.08 14.66
C VAL A 334 -16.41 11.51 13.26
N PHE A 335 -16.99 12.15 12.24
CA PHE A 335 -16.92 11.73 10.84
C PHE A 335 -16.02 12.68 10.01
N SER A 336 -14.90 13.12 10.61
CA SER A 336 -13.90 13.92 9.91
C SER A 336 -13.28 13.13 8.74
N ASP A 337 -12.72 13.83 7.76
CA ASP A 337 -12.06 13.21 6.60
C ASP A 337 -11.02 12.16 7.00
N ALA A 338 -10.22 12.45 8.02
CA ALA A 338 -9.20 11.53 8.52
C ALA A 338 -9.83 10.23 9.09
N GLU A 339 -10.98 10.34 9.78
CA GLU A 339 -11.66 9.16 10.31
C GLU A 339 -12.36 8.38 9.19
N LEU A 340 -12.99 9.07 8.23
CA LEU A 340 -13.59 8.42 7.05
C LEU A 340 -12.53 7.69 6.21
N GLU A 341 -11.38 8.29 5.99
CA GLU A 341 -10.25 7.63 5.32
C GLU A 341 -9.78 6.37 6.06
N LYS A 342 -9.70 6.45 7.38
CA LYS A 342 -9.35 5.32 8.23
C LYS A 342 -10.37 4.18 8.14
N GLN A 343 -11.67 4.50 8.04
CA GLN A 343 -12.70 3.48 7.84
C GLN A 343 -12.61 2.83 6.45
N ILE A 344 -12.30 3.61 5.39
CA ILE A 344 -12.05 3.08 4.05
C ILE A 344 -10.84 2.13 4.08
N ASP A 345 -9.73 2.54 4.67
CA ASP A 345 -8.51 1.73 4.78
C ASP A 345 -8.75 0.46 5.60
N ARG A 346 -9.53 0.56 6.70
CA ARG A 346 -9.91 -0.57 7.53
C ARG A 346 -10.74 -1.59 6.74
N PHE A 347 -11.72 -1.14 5.98
CA PHE A 347 -12.56 -2.00 5.15
C PHE A 347 -11.73 -2.66 4.04
N ALA A 348 -10.88 -1.90 3.35
CA ALA A 348 -10.06 -2.40 2.25
C ALA A 348 -9.06 -3.48 2.71
N LYS A 349 -8.44 -3.30 3.88
CA LYS A 349 -7.44 -4.21 4.45
C LYS A 349 -8.02 -5.33 5.31
N GLY A 350 -9.21 -5.12 5.87
CA GLY A 350 -9.78 -5.94 6.94
C GLY A 350 -10.72 -7.04 6.45
N ARG A 351 -10.21 -8.10 5.76
CA ARG A 351 -11.04 -9.21 5.24
C ARG A 351 -11.92 -9.91 6.27
N TYR A 352 -11.49 -9.92 7.54
CA TYR A 352 -12.14 -10.70 8.60
C TYR A 352 -13.30 -9.99 9.28
N ASN A 353 -13.38 -8.65 9.18
CA ASN A 353 -14.40 -7.88 9.88
C ASN A 353 -14.81 -6.64 9.07
N ARG A 354 -15.64 -6.84 8.07
CA ARG A 354 -16.17 -5.77 7.18
C ARG A 354 -17.56 -5.31 7.55
N LEU A 355 -18.33 -6.14 8.28
CA LEU A 355 -19.68 -5.80 8.70
C LEU A 355 -19.67 -5.11 10.07
N ILE A 356 -19.29 -3.83 10.08
CA ILE A 356 -19.20 -3.02 11.28
C ILE A 356 -20.36 -2.03 11.28
N PRO A 357 -21.22 -2.05 12.31
CA PRO A 357 -22.31 -1.09 12.43
C PRO A 357 -21.81 0.34 12.64
N ILE A 358 -22.56 1.28 12.12
CA ILE A 358 -22.29 2.71 12.31
C ILE A 358 -23.04 3.18 13.54
N GLN A 359 -22.28 3.47 14.59
CA GLN A 359 -22.83 3.99 15.83
C GLN A 359 -23.12 5.48 15.71
N VAL A 360 -24.22 5.90 16.28
CA VAL A 360 -24.58 7.33 16.38
C VAL A 360 -23.69 7.97 17.44
N PRO A 361 -23.04 9.11 17.15
CA PRO A 361 -22.22 9.82 18.12
C PRO A 361 -23.07 10.48 19.20
N ILE A 362 -23.20 9.84 20.36
CA ILE A 362 -23.93 10.36 21.52
C ILE A 362 -23.03 11.26 22.39
N VAL A 363 -23.66 12.25 23.04
CA VAL A 363 -22.99 13.14 24.00
C VAL A 363 -22.49 12.32 25.18
N ASP A 364 -21.28 12.61 25.67
CA ASP A 364 -20.68 11.91 26.81
C ASP A 364 -21.58 12.00 28.05
N GLY A 365 -21.76 10.87 28.69
CA GLY A 365 -22.66 10.78 29.86
C GLY A 365 -24.15 10.59 29.55
N ALA A 366 -24.54 10.60 28.27
CA ALA A 366 -25.93 10.31 27.88
C ALA A 366 -26.40 8.93 28.37
N GLU A 367 -25.49 7.94 28.44
CA GLU A 367 -25.77 6.60 28.98
C GLU A 367 -26.25 6.60 30.45
N LYS A 368 -25.81 7.59 31.25
CA LYS A 368 -26.27 7.75 32.62
C LYS A 368 -27.70 8.29 32.71
N LYS A 369 -28.09 9.13 31.75
CA LYS A 369 -29.40 9.78 31.68
C LYS A 369 -30.45 8.88 31.06
N TYR A 370 -30.07 8.13 30.04
CA TYR A 370 -30.98 7.23 29.29
C TYR A 370 -30.71 5.78 29.72
N LYS A 371 -31.51 5.27 30.65
CA LYS A 371 -31.36 3.90 31.19
C LYS A 371 -31.43 2.82 30.09
N GLU A 372 -32.18 3.09 29.03
CA GLU A 372 -32.35 2.23 27.87
C GLU A 372 -31.05 2.00 27.09
N LEU A 373 -30.11 2.95 27.16
CA LEU A 373 -28.81 2.84 26.50
C LEU A 373 -27.84 1.88 27.20
N LYS A 374 -28.08 1.58 28.47
CA LYS A 374 -27.15 0.75 29.26
C LYS A 374 -27.03 -0.65 28.68
N GLY A 375 -25.81 -1.00 28.19
CA GLY A 375 -25.52 -2.29 27.56
C GLY A 375 -26.15 -2.47 26.17
N ARG A 376 -26.58 -1.38 25.52
CA ARG A 376 -27.15 -1.39 24.18
C ARG A 376 -26.29 -0.55 23.22
N LYS A 377 -26.39 -0.85 21.93
CA LYS A 377 -25.62 -0.17 20.88
C LYS A 377 -26.57 0.74 20.08
N PRO A 378 -26.45 2.08 20.23
CA PRO A 378 -27.22 3.04 19.44
C PRO A 378 -26.59 3.14 18.04
N CYS A 379 -27.23 2.55 17.05
CA CYS A 379 -26.73 2.55 15.67
C CYS A 379 -27.71 3.24 14.73
N LEU A 380 -27.19 3.73 13.62
CA LEU A 380 -27.99 4.06 12.46
C LEU A 380 -28.69 2.79 11.97
N TYR A 381 -29.93 2.92 11.56
CA TYR A 381 -30.68 1.79 11.04
C TYR A 381 -30.67 1.77 9.51
N PHE A 382 -30.62 0.57 8.97
CA PHE A 382 -30.82 0.27 7.56
C PHE A 382 -32.26 -0.19 7.35
N THR A 383 -32.90 0.34 6.31
CA THR A 383 -34.20 -0.13 5.84
C THR A 383 -34.13 -0.31 4.33
N GLY A 384 -34.40 -1.51 3.88
CA GLY A 384 -34.42 -1.84 2.46
C GLY A 384 -35.51 -2.87 2.14
N TYR A 385 -35.97 -2.88 0.93
CA TYR A 385 -36.97 -3.83 0.44
C TYR A 385 -36.29 -4.79 -0.55
N LYS A 386 -36.39 -6.09 -0.26
CA LYS A 386 -35.89 -7.13 -1.15
C LYS A 386 -36.88 -7.39 -2.25
N ILE A 387 -36.39 -7.52 -3.47
CA ILE A 387 -37.15 -7.82 -4.67
C ILE A 387 -36.80 -9.24 -5.12
N LYS A 388 -37.80 -10.01 -5.53
CA LYS A 388 -37.62 -11.34 -6.13
C LYS A 388 -37.39 -11.24 -7.64
N GLY A 389 -36.78 -12.27 -8.24
CA GLY A 389 -36.32 -12.27 -9.63
C GLY A 389 -37.39 -11.90 -10.68
N SER A 390 -38.61 -12.45 -10.56
CA SER A 390 -39.71 -12.15 -11.48
C SER A 390 -40.24 -10.71 -11.43
N GLU A 391 -39.95 -9.99 -10.34
CA GLU A 391 -40.39 -8.61 -10.12
C GLU A 391 -39.35 -7.58 -10.57
N LEU A 392 -38.20 -8.07 -11.09
CA LEU A 392 -37.09 -7.22 -11.47
C LEU A 392 -37.43 -6.28 -12.63
N ALA A 393 -38.20 -6.75 -13.61
CA ALA A 393 -38.68 -5.95 -14.73
C ALA A 393 -39.66 -4.86 -14.28
N GLU A 394 -40.57 -5.18 -13.33
CA GLU A 394 -41.53 -4.24 -12.74
C GLU A 394 -40.83 -3.23 -11.84
N ALA A 395 -39.83 -3.65 -11.08
CA ALA A 395 -38.98 -2.76 -10.28
C ALA A 395 -38.23 -1.73 -11.15
N ARG A 396 -37.78 -2.12 -12.34
CA ARG A 396 -37.20 -1.21 -13.32
C ARG A 396 -38.21 -0.18 -13.86
N ALA A 397 -39.49 -0.55 -13.91
CA ALA A 397 -40.59 0.33 -14.36
C ALA A 397 -41.16 1.21 -13.23
N ASN A 398 -40.61 1.22 -12.03
CA ASN A 398 -41.08 1.92 -10.82
C ASN A 398 -42.48 1.47 -10.30
N ASN A 399 -42.97 0.30 -10.69
CA ASN A 399 -44.25 -0.27 -10.30
C ASN A 399 -44.03 -1.58 -9.51
N PHE A 400 -43.37 -1.52 -8.35
CA PHE A 400 -43.07 -2.73 -7.60
C PHE A 400 -43.81 -2.82 -6.27
N GLU A 401 -44.25 -4.02 -5.94
CA GLU A 401 -44.69 -4.38 -4.60
C GLU A 401 -43.48 -4.85 -3.77
N PHE A 402 -43.35 -4.31 -2.55
CA PHE A 402 -42.25 -4.63 -1.65
C PHE A 402 -42.51 -5.96 -0.94
N ASN A 403 -41.74 -7.00 -1.26
CA ASN A 403 -41.97 -8.33 -0.75
C ASN A 403 -41.46 -8.58 0.65
N GLU A 404 -40.29 -8.01 1.01
CA GLU A 404 -39.67 -8.22 2.31
C GLU A 404 -38.98 -6.96 2.79
N LEU A 405 -39.44 -6.43 3.93
CA LEU A 405 -38.78 -5.32 4.60
C LEU A 405 -37.62 -5.84 5.47
N ILE A 406 -36.40 -5.46 5.13
CA ILE A 406 -35.22 -5.73 5.93
C ILE A 406 -34.92 -4.52 6.80
N ARG A 407 -34.83 -4.74 8.13
CA ARG A 407 -34.42 -3.72 9.10
C ARG A 407 -33.32 -4.27 9.99
N ARG A 408 -32.17 -3.67 9.96
CA ARG A 408 -30.97 -4.04 10.73
C ARG A 408 -30.07 -2.82 10.97
N PRO A 409 -29.01 -2.93 11.77
CA PRO A 409 -28.02 -1.86 11.87
C PRO A 409 -27.43 -1.53 10.48
N LEU A 410 -27.30 -0.24 10.21
CA LEU A 410 -26.55 0.24 9.05
C LEU A 410 -25.07 -0.02 9.26
N THR A 411 -24.41 -0.65 8.29
CA THR A 411 -22.98 -0.97 8.36
C THR A 411 -22.16 -0.11 7.41
N TRP A 412 -20.85 -0.03 7.65
CA TRP A 412 -19.92 0.60 6.71
C TRP A 412 -19.95 -0.09 5.34
N CYS A 413 -20.22 -1.39 5.29
CA CYS A 413 -20.38 -2.11 4.02
C CYS A 413 -21.53 -1.54 3.19
N ASP A 414 -22.66 -1.26 3.81
CA ASP A 414 -23.82 -0.67 3.15
C ASP A 414 -23.49 0.72 2.57
N LEU A 415 -22.90 1.60 3.38
CA LEU A 415 -22.53 2.95 2.94
C LEU A 415 -21.49 2.92 1.81
N PHE A 416 -20.46 2.11 1.96
CA PHE A 416 -19.43 2.00 0.93
C PHE A 416 -19.98 1.43 -0.37
N TYR A 417 -20.89 0.45 -0.29
CA TYR A 417 -21.51 -0.10 -1.48
C TYR A 417 -22.38 0.95 -2.20
N MET A 418 -23.27 1.62 -1.47
CA MET A 418 -24.10 2.68 -2.04
C MET A 418 -23.25 3.80 -2.64
N ALA A 419 -22.24 4.27 -1.91
CA ALA A 419 -21.32 5.28 -2.39
C ALA A 419 -20.54 4.83 -3.64
N ALA A 420 -20.06 3.58 -3.67
CA ALA A 420 -19.32 3.05 -4.81
C ALA A 420 -20.22 2.96 -6.05
N VAL A 421 -21.42 2.41 -5.94
CA VAL A 421 -22.35 2.32 -7.06
C VAL A 421 -22.72 3.71 -7.58
N ASP A 422 -23.04 4.66 -6.67
CA ASP A 422 -23.42 6.02 -7.06
C ASP A 422 -22.29 6.78 -7.75
N MET A 423 -21.06 6.64 -7.23
CA MET A 423 -19.91 7.41 -7.72
C MET A 423 -19.20 6.77 -8.92
N THR A 424 -19.47 5.50 -9.22
CA THR A 424 -18.83 4.81 -10.35
C THR A 424 -19.77 4.52 -11.52
N SER A 425 -21.06 4.81 -11.42
CA SER A 425 -22.06 4.53 -12.47
C SER A 425 -21.74 5.19 -13.82
N ASP A 426 -21.08 6.34 -13.80
CA ASP A 426 -20.65 7.09 -14.98
C ASP A 426 -19.14 6.96 -15.27
N LYS A 427 -18.43 6.16 -14.48
CA LYS A 427 -16.98 5.98 -14.56
C LYS A 427 -16.59 4.66 -15.20
N SER A 428 -15.33 4.61 -15.59
CA SER A 428 -14.68 3.43 -16.15
C SER A 428 -13.31 3.21 -15.53
N VAL A 429 -12.76 2.03 -15.78
CA VAL A 429 -11.41 1.65 -15.39
C VAL A 429 -10.63 1.18 -16.61
N LEU A 430 -9.33 1.42 -16.57
CA LEU A 430 -8.39 0.85 -17.52
C LEU A 430 -7.74 -0.37 -16.86
N ILE A 431 -8.03 -1.55 -17.38
CA ILE A 431 -7.48 -2.82 -16.92
C ILE A 431 -6.26 -3.16 -17.76
N THR A 432 -5.16 -3.54 -17.13
CA THR A 432 -3.92 -3.90 -17.82
C THR A 432 -3.38 -5.21 -17.26
N ARG A 433 -3.11 -6.18 -18.13
CA ARG A 433 -2.35 -7.39 -17.82
C ARG A 433 -0.93 -7.28 -18.35
N PHE A 434 0.04 -7.64 -17.54
CA PHE A 434 1.44 -7.69 -17.94
C PHE A 434 1.89 -9.14 -18.21
N PRO A 435 2.82 -9.35 -19.19
CA PRO A 435 3.50 -8.36 -20.03
C PRO A 435 2.57 -7.71 -21.05
N MET A 436 2.87 -6.45 -21.44
CA MET A 436 2.18 -5.75 -22.52
C MET A 436 2.92 -6.00 -23.83
N ASP A 437 2.62 -7.09 -24.49
CA ASP A 437 3.13 -7.49 -25.80
C ASP A 437 2.15 -7.18 -26.93
N SER A 438 0.91 -6.84 -26.58
CA SER A 438 -0.14 -6.43 -27.49
C SER A 438 -0.94 -5.26 -26.91
N TYR A 439 -1.56 -4.44 -27.74
CA TYR A 439 -2.50 -3.41 -27.30
C TYR A 439 -3.77 -4.00 -26.64
N PHE A 440 -4.09 -5.27 -26.88
CA PHE A 440 -5.18 -5.98 -26.22
C PHE A 440 -4.89 -6.31 -24.75
N ASN A 441 -3.65 -6.20 -24.27
CA ASN A 441 -3.30 -6.38 -22.87
C ASN A 441 -3.75 -5.19 -22.01
N GLN A 442 -4.19 -4.09 -22.62
CA GLN A 442 -4.76 -2.94 -21.94
C GLN A 442 -6.11 -2.60 -22.56
N PHE A 443 -7.15 -2.63 -21.77
CA PHE A 443 -8.53 -2.42 -22.24
C PHE A 443 -9.36 -1.68 -21.19
N PRO A 444 -10.19 -0.73 -21.64
CA PRO A 444 -11.14 -0.04 -20.79
C PRO A 444 -12.35 -0.92 -20.48
N GLN A 445 -12.94 -0.75 -19.29
CA GLN A 445 -14.15 -1.43 -18.87
C GLN A 445 -15.04 -0.48 -18.06
N LEU A 446 -16.35 -0.59 -18.21
CA LEU A 446 -17.32 -0.03 -17.31
C LEU A 446 -17.33 -0.83 -16.00
N ILE A 447 -17.91 -0.28 -14.95
CA ILE A 447 -17.77 -0.83 -13.60
C ILE A 447 -19.11 -1.36 -13.10
N ASN A 448 -19.12 -2.63 -12.72
CA ASN A 448 -20.13 -3.20 -11.83
C ASN A 448 -19.46 -3.51 -10.48
N VAL A 449 -20.05 -3.05 -9.38
CA VAL A 449 -19.47 -3.25 -8.05
C VAL A 449 -19.97 -4.56 -7.47
N ILE A 450 -19.02 -5.48 -7.16
CA ILE A 450 -19.32 -6.72 -6.46
C ILE A 450 -18.81 -6.63 -5.01
N THR A 451 -19.57 -7.21 -4.08
CA THR A 451 -19.23 -7.17 -2.65
C THR A 451 -19.14 -8.56 -2.05
N THR A 452 -20.26 -9.26 -2.04
CA THR A 452 -20.39 -10.61 -1.51
C THR A 452 -20.54 -11.62 -2.65
N SER A 453 -20.20 -12.89 -2.40
CA SER A 453 -20.34 -13.98 -3.37
C SER A 453 -21.78 -14.20 -3.81
N GLU A 454 -22.73 -13.95 -2.91
CA GLU A 454 -24.16 -13.93 -3.22
C GLU A 454 -24.67 -12.50 -3.11
N THR A 455 -25.52 -12.09 -4.03
CA THR A 455 -26.13 -10.76 -4.08
C THR A 455 -27.65 -10.85 -4.02
N VAL A 456 -28.29 -9.72 -3.78
CA VAL A 456 -29.74 -9.61 -3.73
C VAL A 456 -30.15 -8.28 -4.35
N SER A 457 -31.26 -8.29 -5.11
CA SER A 457 -31.85 -7.05 -5.62
C SER A 457 -32.65 -6.35 -4.52
N MET A 458 -32.35 -5.07 -4.31
CA MET A 458 -32.96 -4.27 -3.23
C MET A 458 -33.30 -2.87 -3.66
N VAL A 459 -34.37 -2.34 -3.05
CA VAL A 459 -34.68 -0.91 -3.07
C VAL A 459 -34.35 -0.32 -1.72
N VAL A 460 -33.46 0.68 -1.70
CA VAL A 460 -33.01 1.40 -0.51
C VAL A 460 -33.26 2.89 -0.75
N GLU A 461 -34.00 3.54 0.14
CA GLU A 461 -34.36 4.97 0.01
C GLU A 461 -34.93 5.35 -1.37
N GLY A 462 -35.73 4.44 -1.97
CA GLY A 462 -36.34 4.64 -3.29
C GLY A 462 -35.42 4.39 -4.49
N LYS A 463 -34.17 4.02 -4.26
CA LYS A 463 -33.21 3.68 -5.31
C LYS A 463 -33.05 2.17 -5.43
N PHE A 464 -33.04 1.67 -6.66
CA PHE A 464 -32.85 0.27 -6.97
C PHE A 464 -31.36 -0.07 -7.08
N TYR A 465 -30.96 -1.14 -6.38
CA TYR A 465 -29.60 -1.73 -6.41
C TYR A 465 -29.71 -3.20 -6.82
N LYS A 466 -29.18 -3.51 -7.99
CA LYS A 466 -29.29 -4.83 -8.62
C LYS A 466 -28.47 -5.90 -7.89
N TRP A 467 -27.26 -5.59 -7.46
CA TRP A 467 -26.30 -6.53 -6.85
C TRP A 467 -25.93 -6.12 -5.42
N TYR A 468 -26.97 -5.83 -4.61
CA TYR A 468 -26.75 -5.44 -3.22
C TYR A 468 -26.10 -6.60 -2.42
N PRO A 469 -25.13 -6.32 -1.50
CA PRO A 469 -24.51 -7.36 -0.70
C PRO A 469 -25.51 -8.12 0.16
N LYS A 470 -25.46 -9.46 0.08
CA LYS A 470 -26.33 -10.34 0.85
C LYS A 470 -25.71 -10.70 2.18
N PHE A 471 -26.25 -10.18 3.26
CA PHE A 471 -25.94 -10.56 4.64
C PHE A 471 -27.08 -10.21 5.58
N ASP A 472 -27.08 -10.82 6.77
CA ASP A 472 -28.12 -10.64 7.79
C ASP A 472 -27.50 -10.01 9.07
N HIS A 473 -28.36 -9.56 10.00
CA HIS A 473 -27.94 -9.07 11.32
C HIS A 473 -27.06 -10.08 12.08
N LYS A 474 -27.27 -11.39 11.85
CA LYS A 474 -26.49 -12.48 12.44
C LYS A 474 -25.02 -12.52 12.00
N ASP A 475 -24.71 -11.91 10.87
CA ASP A 475 -23.35 -11.91 10.29
C ASP A 475 -22.52 -10.74 10.78
N ILE A 476 -23.19 -9.72 11.34
CA ILE A 476 -22.54 -8.52 11.87
C ILE A 476 -21.63 -8.89 13.04
N GLY A 477 -20.39 -8.43 13.00
CA GLY A 477 -19.37 -8.71 14.02
C GLY A 477 -18.72 -10.09 13.95
N LYS A 478 -19.10 -10.94 12.99
CA LYS A 478 -18.48 -12.24 12.74
C LYS A 478 -17.35 -12.16 11.70
N ASN A 479 -16.64 -13.28 11.54
CA ASN A 479 -15.64 -13.42 10.48
C ASN A 479 -16.33 -13.43 9.12
N THR A 480 -15.99 -12.46 8.28
CA THR A 480 -16.61 -12.22 6.97
C THR A 480 -15.74 -12.66 5.79
N SER A 481 -14.58 -13.29 6.04
CA SER A 481 -13.60 -13.63 4.99
C SER A 481 -14.12 -14.53 3.88
N ALA A 482 -15.08 -15.41 4.19
CA ALA A 482 -15.70 -16.32 3.22
C ALA A 482 -16.84 -15.68 2.40
N MET A 483 -17.36 -14.53 2.83
CA MET A 483 -18.51 -13.89 2.21
C MET A 483 -18.11 -12.90 1.11
N PHE A 484 -16.97 -12.23 1.27
CA PHE A 484 -16.55 -11.13 0.42
C PHE A 484 -15.69 -11.59 -0.75
N VAL A 485 -15.97 -11.00 -1.92
CA VAL A 485 -15.14 -11.15 -3.12
C VAL A 485 -14.09 -10.04 -3.13
N ASP A 486 -12.82 -10.42 -3.31
CA ASP A 486 -11.68 -9.49 -3.36
C ASP A 486 -10.92 -9.56 -4.70
N THR A 487 -11.43 -10.30 -5.67
CA THR A 487 -10.84 -10.51 -7.00
C THR A 487 -11.64 -9.81 -8.08
N ILE A 488 -10.95 -9.31 -9.10
CA ILE A 488 -11.60 -8.69 -10.26
C ILE A 488 -12.08 -9.79 -11.20
N SER A 489 -13.31 -9.70 -11.68
CA SER A 489 -13.81 -10.57 -12.75
C SER A 489 -13.95 -9.79 -14.04
N ILE A 490 -13.42 -10.33 -15.13
CA ILE A 490 -13.51 -9.79 -16.49
C ILE A 490 -14.18 -10.82 -17.40
N ASN A 491 -14.75 -10.36 -18.50
CA ASN A 491 -15.44 -11.25 -19.43
C ASN A 491 -14.48 -12.26 -20.06
N ASN A 492 -14.89 -13.51 -20.13
CA ASN A 492 -14.08 -14.62 -20.65
C ASN A 492 -13.63 -14.39 -22.09
N ALA A 493 -14.42 -13.71 -22.92
CA ALA A 493 -14.05 -13.37 -24.29
C ALA A 493 -12.83 -12.42 -24.37
N THR A 494 -12.55 -11.66 -23.32
CA THR A 494 -11.41 -10.71 -23.24
C THR A 494 -10.14 -11.38 -22.74
N ILE A 495 -10.25 -12.37 -21.87
CA ILE A 495 -9.09 -13.02 -21.21
C ILE A 495 -8.15 -13.66 -22.22
N GLY A 496 -8.67 -14.46 -23.16
CA GLY A 496 -7.85 -15.14 -24.16
C GLY A 496 -7.07 -14.18 -25.05
N THR A 497 -7.66 -13.03 -25.36
CA THR A 497 -7.00 -11.99 -26.18
C THR A 497 -5.95 -11.22 -25.38
N ALA A 498 -6.21 -11.00 -24.10
CA ALA A 498 -5.25 -10.41 -23.18
C ALA A 498 -4.12 -11.39 -22.78
N GLY A 499 -4.14 -12.63 -23.31
CA GLY A 499 -3.16 -13.68 -22.99
C GLY A 499 -3.22 -14.15 -21.56
N GLY A 500 -4.38 -14.02 -20.90
CA GLY A 500 -4.59 -14.35 -19.49
C GLY A 500 -5.23 -15.70 -19.28
N ASP A 501 -5.08 -16.23 -18.07
CA ASP A 501 -5.77 -17.41 -17.56
C ASP A 501 -6.11 -17.23 -16.07
N TYR A 502 -6.76 -18.23 -15.46
CA TYR A 502 -7.20 -18.18 -14.06
C TYR A 502 -6.28 -18.98 -13.12
N ASP A 503 -5.01 -19.11 -13.45
CA ASP A 503 -4.01 -19.82 -12.64
C ASP A 503 -3.39 -18.94 -11.52
N GLY A 504 -3.88 -17.74 -11.33
CA GLY A 504 -3.37 -16.75 -10.38
C GLY A 504 -2.90 -15.47 -11.05
N ASP A 505 -3.19 -15.29 -12.33
CA ASP A 505 -2.91 -14.06 -13.07
C ASP A 505 -3.44 -12.82 -12.37
N THR A 506 -2.68 -11.74 -12.46
CA THR A 506 -3.04 -10.45 -11.87
C THR A 506 -3.15 -9.37 -12.92
N VAL A 507 -4.12 -8.51 -12.73
CA VAL A 507 -4.29 -7.28 -13.53
C VAL A 507 -4.09 -6.04 -12.68
N THR A 508 -3.67 -4.95 -13.31
CA THR A 508 -3.73 -3.63 -12.69
C THR A 508 -5.00 -2.93 -13.15
N CYS A 509 -5.66 -2.27 -12.20
CA CYS A 509 -6.87 -1.51 -12.44
C CYS A 509 -6.59 -0.04 -12.13
N LYS A 510 -6.78 0.84 -13.12
CA LYS A 510 -6.59 2.28 -13.02
C LYS A 510 -7.92 2.98 -13.28
N PRO A 511 -8.44 3.78 -12.34
CA PRO A 511 -9.68 4.52 -12.53
C PRO A 511 -9.52 5.65 -13.54
N ILE A 512 -10.60 5.97 -14.23
CA ILE A 512 -10.71 7.09 -15.14
C ILE A 512 -11.65 8.11 -14.52
N PHE A 513 -11.15 9.30 -14.23
CA PHE A 513 -11.84 10.27 -13.39
C PHE A 513 -12.62 11.34 -14.15
N SER A 514 -12.03 11.90 -15.24
CA SER A 514 -12.64 13.03 -15.92
C SER A 514 -13.83 12.61 -16.79
N ILE A 515 -14.77 13.52 -16.98
CA ILE A 515 -15.96 13.31 -17.80
C ILE A 515 -15.56 13.06 -19.26
N GLU A 516 -14.61 13.83 -19.76
CA GLU A 516 -14.13 13.74 -21.14
C GLU A 516 -13.46 12.38 -21.41
N ALA A 517 -12.61 11.92 -20.51
CA ALA A 517 -11.94 10.64 -20.65
C ALA A 517 -12.95 9.46 -20.57
N ASN A 518 -13.97 9.54 -19.72
CA ASN A 518 -15.03 8.53 -19.66
C ASN A 518 -15.91 8.55 -20.91
N ALA A 519 -16.16 9.71 -21.51
CA ALA A 519 -16.86 9.82 -22.79
C ALA A 519 -16.03 9.19 -23.93
N GLU A 520 -14.70 9.40 -23.94
CA GLU A 520 -13.77 8.75 -24.88
C GLU A 520 -13.79 7.22 -24.74
N VAL A 521 -13.77 6.72 -23.50
CA VAL A 521 -13.87 5.28 -23.22
C VAL A 521 -15.17 4.69 -23.79
N ARG A 522 -16.32 5.32 -23.54
CA ARG A 522 -17.60 4.84 -24.10
C ARG A 522 -17.57 4.83 -25.62
N LYS A 523 -16.98 5.87 -26.26
CA LYS A 523 -16.80 5.90 -27.71
C LYS A 523 -15.90 4.75 -28.17
N GLN A 524 -14.83 4.44 -27.44
CA GLN A 524 -13.94 3.32 -27.75
C GLN A 524 -14.65 1.97 -27.60
N LEU A 525 -15.42 1.75 -26.53
CA LEU A 525 -16.16 0.51 -26.29
C LEU A 525 -17.19 0.24 -27.38
N ASN A 526 -17.81 1.28 -27.91
CA ASN A 526 -18.78 1.20 -29.03
C ASN A 526 -18.11 1.08 -30.41
N ASN A 527 -16.78 1.13 -30.50
CA ASN A 527 -16.07 1.05 -31.77
C ASN A 527 -15.88 -0.42 -32.18
N ILE A 528 -16.09 -0.71 -33.46
CA ILE A 528 -15.89 -2.04 -34.05
C ILE A 528 -14.45 -2.54 -33.83
N GLY A 529 -13.45 -1.65 -33.77
CA GLY A 529 -12.07 -1.98 -33.45
C GLY A 529 -11.83 -2.58 -32.07
N ASN A 530 -12.80 -2.45 -31.15
CA ASN A 530 -12.77 -3.14 -29.85
C ASN A 530 -13.08 -4.64 -29.98
N TYR A 531 -13.72 -5.04 -31.07
CA TYR A 531 -14.11 -6.42 -31.36
C TYR A 531 -13.20 -7.05 -32.42
N ASN A 532 -12.79 -6.29 -33.42
CA ASN A 532 -11.92 -6.73 -34.50
C ASN A 532 -10.63 -5.90 -34.53
N GLY A 533 -9.49 -6.57 -34.45
CA GLY A 533 -8.18 -5.95 -34.56
C GLY A 533 -7.90 -5.44 -35.98
N LEU A 534 -6.94 -4.54 -36.11
CA LEU A 534 -6.50 -3.97 -37.42
C LEU A 534 -6.06 -5.02 -38.41
N ASN A 535 -5.63 -6.18 -37.97
CA ASN A 535 -5.21 -7.32 -38.80
C ASN A 535 -6.36 -8.30 -39.12
N GLY A 536 -7.61 -7.93 -38.82
CA GLY A 536 -8.78 -8.78 -39.04
C GLY A 536 -8.96 -9.90 -37.99
N ILE A 537 -8.12 -9.95 -36.96
CA ILE A 537 -8.24 -10.94 -35.89
C ILE A 537 -9.29 -10.46 -34.88
N ASN A 538 -10.19 -11.33 -34.46
CA ASN A 538 -11.17 -11.03 -33.44
C ASN A 538 -10.49 -10.70 -32.11
N ALA A 539 -10.77 -9.52 -31.59
CA ALA A 539 -10.29 -9.06 -30.28
C ALA A 539 -11.04 -9.70 -29.11
N LYS A 540 -12.27 -10.16 -29.34
CA LYS A 540 -13.07 -10.92 -28.38
C LYS A 540 -13.22 -12.34 -28.88
N LYS A 541 -12.74 -13.32 -28.12
CA LYS A 541 -12.72 -14.73 -28.53
C LYS A 541 -13.56 -15.57 -27.59
N VAL A 542 -14.39 -16.44 -28.15
CA VAL A 542 -15.02 -17.52 -27.37
C VAL A 542 -13.92 -18.51 -26.95
N ASN A 543 -13.80 -18.77 -25.68
CA ASN A 543 -12.84 -19.73 -25.16
C ASN A 543 -13.25 -21.19 -25.46
N LYS A 544 -12.35 -22.13 -25.18
CA LYS A 544 -12.60 -23.56 -25.44
C LYS A 544 -13.84 -24.10 -24.72
N GLU A 545 -14.10 -23.64 -23.48
CA GLU A 545 -15.24 -24.03 -22.69
C GLU A 545 -16.57 -23.54 -23.32
N GLY A 546 -16.59 -22.32 -23.85
CA GLY A 546 -17.74 -21.81 -24.60
C GLY A 546 -18.02 -22.61 -25.86
N ILE A 547 -16.98 -23.02 -26.59
CA ILE A 547 -17.11 -23.89 -27.76
C ILE A 547 -17.66 -25.27 -27.36
N LEU A 548 -17.17 -25.85 -26.25
CA LEU A 548 -17.69 -27.12 -25.72
C LEU A 548 -19.15 -27.01 -25.31
N CYS A 549 -19.54 -25.89 -24.67
CA CYS A 549 -20.94 -25.62 -24.32
C CYS A 549 -21.83 -25.54 -25.57
N LEU A 550 -21.41 -24.79 -26.59
CA LEU A 550 -22.13 -24.70 -27.87
C LEU A 550 -22.22 -26.07 -28.55
N TYR A 551 -21.14 -26.84 -28.59
CA TYR A 551 -21.13 -28.19 -29.13
C TYR A 551 -22.11 -29.08 -28.34
N SER A 552 -22.08 -29.05 -27.01
CA SER A 552 -23.01 -29.83 -26.18
C SER A 552 -24.47 -29.44 -26.35
N LEU A 553 -24.75 -28.15 -26.59
CA LEU A 553 -26.09 -27.64 -26.85
C LEU A 553 -26.60 -28.08 -28.24
N THR A 554 -25.71 -28.14 -29.23
CA THR A 554 -26.08 -28.51 -30.60
C THR A 554 -26.06 -30.03 -30.85
N ASN A 555 -25.28 -30.78 -30.09
CA ASN A 555 -25.15 -32.22 -30.20
C ASN A 555 -26.19 -32.93 -29.32
N CYS A 556 -27.45 -32.84 -29.70
CA CYS A 556 -28.52 -33.55 -29.02
C CYS A 556 -28.81 -34.88 -29.73
N PRO A 557 -28.71 -36.02 -29.04
CA PRO A 557 -28.77 -37.34 -29.67
C PRO A 557 -30.16 -37.71 -30.21
N ASP A 558 -31.21 -37.07 -29.71
CA ASP A 558 -32.59 -37.31 -30.20
C ASP A 558 -33.51 -36.07 -29.98
N LYS A 559 -34.58 -36.03 -30.76
CA LYS A 559 -35.55 -34.98 -30.78
C LYS A 559 -36.38 -34.86 -29.49
N ASP A 560 -36.57 -35.99 -28.78
CA ASP A 560 -37.35 -36.06 -27.56
C ASP A 560 -36.56 -35.55 -26.36
N THR A 561 -35.24 -35.80 -26.31
CA THR A 561 -34.32 -35.26 -25.32
C THR A 561 -34.16 -33.77 -25.50
N TRP A 562 -34.13 -33.27 -26.75
CA TRP A 562 -34.15 -31.83 -27.07
C TRP A 562 -35.42 -31.17 -26.54
N ASN A 563 -36.58 -31.70 -26.91
CA ASN A 563 -37.88 -31.15 -26.48
C ASN A 563 -38.05 -31.16 -24.95
N LYS A 564 -37.57 -32.18 -24.25
CA LYS A 564 -37.60 -32.26 -22.78
C LYS A 564 -36.66 -31.24 -22.11
N LYS A 565 -35.53 -30.91 -22.73
CA LYS A 565 -34.60 -29.89 -22.19
C LYS A 565 -35.09 -28.48 -22.45
N PHE A 566 -35.64 -28.20 -23.62
CA PHE A 566 -36.03 -26.85 -24.02
C PHE A 566 -37.47 -26.46 -23.65
N ASN A 567 -38.42 -27.40 -23.53
CA ASN A 567 -39.74 -27.11 -22.99
C ASN A 567 -39.76 -26.83 -21.48
N LYS A 568 -38.62 -26.96 -20.79
CA LYS A 568 -38.42 -26.48 -19.41
C LYS A 568 -37.76 -25.12 -19.32
N MET A 569 -37.26 -24.57 -20.42
CA MET A 569 -36.81 -23.19 -20.55
C MET A 569 -37.98 -22.41 -21.15
N GLU A 570 -38.84 -21.85 -20.32
CA GLU A 570 -39.71 -20.77 -20.73
C GLU A 570 -38.82 -19.58 -21.08
N PHE A 571 -38.81 -19.19 -22.36
CA PHE A 571 -38.13 -18.02 -22.86
C PHE A 571 -38.93 -16.77 -22.49
#